data_867ada2f0b20706b1e2db8efaa147bfd
#
_entry.id   867ada2f0b20706b1e2db8efaa147bfd
#
_cell.length_a   1.000
_cell.length_b   1.000
_cell.length_c   1.000
_cell.angle_alpha   90.00
_cell.angle_beta   90.00
_cell.angle_gamma   90.00
#
_symmetry.space_group_name_H-M   'P 1'
#
loop_
_entity.id
_entity.type
_entity.pdbx_description
1 polymer ?
#
loop_
_entity_poly.entity_id
_entity_poly.type
_entity_poly.pdbx_seq_one_letter_code
_entity_poly.pdbx_strand_id
1 'polypeptide(L)'
;MKLGVTSWKMTYERDGMNLGMQAQIAEKLGFDSFWLPENHFSGPLAIPSPLMLLANVASVTNRIKLGSTSYLLPIRNPILAAEEVAVLDQLSNGRVILGIGRGFQNEMFKAFEVPTSEKRKIFKKNLDLMISAWRGEPISKIEDKEILLSPLPVQKPFPTIWIAAFGPLALKQAGNLGLPYLASPVETFNSLKENLSEYRKHLVIEDNALSTKTPLMRTIFISENKETCNKVKASLTKENASRFRTEEASIDSWAIVGSKSYVLDELNKYVDELGIDYFIARGRIPRISDEDQIESHEILVKLFS
;
A
#
# COMPACT_ATOMS: atom_id res chain seq x y z
N MET A 1 -9.68 -3.47 -14.95
CA MET A 1 -8.69 -3.69 -13.86
C MET A 1 -8.04 -2.36 -13.52
N LYS A 2 -7.72 -2.10 -12.25
CA LYS A 2 -7.03 -0.89 -11.81
C LYS A 2 -5.56 -1.15 -11.58
N LEU A 3 -4.69 -0.18 -11.92
CA LEU A 3 -3.25 -0.31 -11.78
C LEU A 3 -2.69 0.84 -10.93
N GLY A 4 -1.98 0.48 -9.88
CA GLY A 4 -1.13 1.39 -9.12
C GLY A 4 0.34 1.06 -9.33
N VAL A 5 1.21 1.97 -8.94
CA VAL A 5 2.65 1.76 -8.92
C VAL A 5 3.29 2.36 -7.67
N THR A 6 4.33 1.71 -7.13
CA THR A 6 5.16 2.35 -6.11
C THR A 6 6.28 3.16 -6.79
N SER A 7 6.95 4.04 -6.05
CA SER A 7 8.10 4.79 -6.56
C SER A 7 9.18 3.87 -7.14
N TRP A 8 9.81 4.30 -8.24
CA TRP A 8 10.93 3.59 -8.88
C TRP A 8 12.24 3.83 -8.15
N LYS A 9 12.43 5.04 -7.63
CA LYS A 9 13.65 5.45 -6.92
C LYS A 9 13.30 6.02 -5.56
N MET A 10 14.02 5.59 -4.52
CA MET A 10 13.81 6.00 -3.14
C MET A 10 15.15 6.23 -2.48
N THR A 11 15.80 7.36 -2.77
CA THR A 11 17.02 7.79 -2.11
C THR A 11 16.92 9.27 -1.77
N TYR A 12 17.46 9.70 -0.61
CA TYR A 12 17.50 11.11 -0.18
C TYR A 12 18.65 11.92 -0.83
N GLU A 13 19.36 11.34 -1.80
CA GLU A 13 20.31 12.07 -2.61
C GLU A 13 19.60 13.15 -3.44
N ARG A 14 20.30 14.26 -3.71
CA ARG A 14 19.75 15.52 -4.26
C ARG A 14 18.83 15.33 -5.47
N ASP A 15 19.07 14.29 -6.28
CA ASP A 15 18.30 13.96 -7.49
C ASP A 15 17.44 12.70 -7.34
N GLY A 16 17.53 12.01 -6.19
CA GLY A 16 16.97 10.67 -6.01
C GLY A 16 15.52 10.63 -5.56
N MET A 17 15.05 11.64 -4.84
CA MET A 17 13.71 11.65 -4.26
C MET A 17 12.78 12.65 -4.95
N ASN A 18 12.87 12.80 -6.25
CA ASN A 18 11.86 13.57 -6.96
C ASN A 18 10.57 12.74 -7.13
N LEU A 19 9.93 12.44 -5.97
CA LEU A 19 8.70 11.64 -5.94
C LEU A 19 7.57 12.33 -6.70
N GLY A 20 7.53 13.66 -6.67
CA GLY A 20 6.59 14.43 -7.48
C GLY A 20 6.75 14.16 -8.97
N MET A 21 7.99 14.19 -9.49
CA MET A 21 8.26 13.88 -10.90
C MET A 21 7.92 12.42 -11.24
N GLN A 22 8.27 11.47 -10.39
CA GLN A 22 7.92 10.08 -10.58
C GLN A 22 6.41 9.87 -10.64
N ALA A 23 5.65 10.53 -9.76
CA ALA A 23 4.20 10.48 -9.76
C ALA A 23 3.59 11.15 -11.01
N GLN A 24 4.18 12.23 -11.51
CA GLN A 24 3.77 12.83 -12.80
C GLN A 24 4.01 11.86 -13.96
N ILE A 25 5.15 11.15 -13.98
CA ILE A 25 5.39 10.08 -14.96
C ILE A 25 4.33 9.00 -14.85
N ALA A 26 4.04 8.50 -13.64
CA ALA A 26 3.01 7.50 -13.41
C ALA A 26 1.63 7.97 -13.86
N GLU A 27 1.26 9.23 -13.56
CA GLU A 27 -0.01 9.83 -14.01
C GLU A 27 -0.09 9.95 -15.53
N LYS A 28 1.01 10.34 -16.18
CA LYS A 28 1.11 10.45 -17.65
C LYS A 28 1.01 9.07 -18.33
N LEU A 29 1.62 8.06 -17.75
CA LEU A 29 1.53 6.67 -18.24
C LEU A 29 0.11 6.10 -18.11
N GLY A 30 -0.72 6.61 -17.19
CA GLY A 30 -2.10 6.17 -17.01
C GLY A 30 -2.31 5.28 -15.78
N PHE A 31 -1.40 5.27 -14.82
CA PHE A 31 -1.65 4.60 -13.55
C PHE A 31 -2.78 5.26 -12.75
N ASP A 32 -3.60 4.46 -12.08
CA ASP A 32 -4.68 4.92 -11.22
C ASP A 32 -4.17 5.50 -9.89
N SER A 33 -3.00 5.02 -9.42
CA SER A 33 -2.46 5.43 -8.11
C SER A 33 -0.95 5.32 -8.00
N PHE A 34 -0.38 6.17 -7.16
CA PHE A 34 1.03 6.19 -6.79
C PHE A 34 1.17 5.89 -5.28
N TRP A 35 2.09 4.99 -4.91
CA TRP A 35 2.16 4.42 -3.57
C TRP A 35 3.53 4.58 -2.92
N LEU A 36 3.52 4.92 -1.63
CA LEU A 36 4.72 4.97 -0.82
C LEU A 36 4.61 4.03 0.39
N PRO A 37 5.65 3.23 0.68
CA PRO A 37 5.72 2.46 1.91
C PRO A 37 6.06 3.37 3.09
N GLU A 38 5.89 2.85 4.30
CA GLU A 38 6.49 3.42 5.50
C GLU A 38 7.49 2.44 6.08
N ASN A 39 8.69 2.91 6.32
CA ASN A 39 9.72 2.18 7.04
C ASN A 39 10.63 3.14 7.80
N HIS A 40 11.09 2.69 8.95
CA HIS A 40 11.93 3.47 9.85
C HIS A 40 13.31 2.82 9.99
N PHE A 41 14.33 3.62 10.28
CA PHE A 41 15.68 3.16 10.61
C PHE A 41 16.37 2.28 9.54
N SER A 42 15.94 2.40 8.30
CA SER A 42 16.48 1.63 7.17
C SER A 42 17.60 2.37 6.41
N GLY A 43 18.31 3.25 7.10
CA GLY A 43 19.38 4.08 6.51
C GLY A 43 18.87 4.94 5.33
N PRO A 44 19.60 4.99 4.21
CA PRO A 44 19.23 5.84 3.06
C PRO A 44 17.88 5.47 2.40
N LEU A 45 17.33 4.31 2.73
CA LEU A 45 16.06 3.83 2.17
C LEU A 45 14.88 4.05 3.12
N ALA A 46 15.06 4.75 4.25
CA ALA A 46 14.00 5.02 5.19
C ALA A 46 12.95 5.96 4.59
N ILE A 47 11.67 5.64 4.80
CA ILE A 47 10.52 6.50 4.45
C ILE A 47 9.67 6.63 5.72
N PRO A 48 10.08 7.50 6.67
CA PRO A 48 9.41 7.58 7.96
C PRO A 48 8.11 8.38 7.95
N SER A 49 7.89 9.19 6.92
CA SER A 49 6.73 10.11 6.85
C SER A 49 6.08 10.07 5.45
N PRO A 50 5.40 8.97 5.09
CA PRO A 50 4.82 8.83 3.76
C PRO A 50 3.78 9.89 3.44
N LEU A 51 2.98 10.37 4.39
CA LEU A 51 1.96 11.40 4.13
C LEU A 51 2.58 12.75 3.77
N MET A 52 3.69 13.14 4.41
CA MET A 52 4.42 14.37 4.05
C MET A 52 4.97 14.29 2.62
N LEU A 53 5.49 13.13 2.22
CA LEU A 53 5.99 12.90 0.87
C LEU A 53 4.86 12.85 -0.16
N LEU A 54 3.71 12.28 0.20
CA LEU A 54 2.50 12.28 -0.63
C LEU A 54 1.88 13.69 -0.77
N ALA A 55 2.07 14.58 0.20
CA ALA A 55 1.69 15.99 0.05
C ALA A 55 2.49 16.70 -1.05
N ASN A 56 3.80 16.40 -1.15
CA ASN A 56 4.60 16.85 -2.29
C ASN A 56 4.07 16.29 -3.63
N VAL A 57 3.69 15.02 -3.67
CA VAL A 57 3.08 14.41 -4.86
C VAL A 57 1.74 15.08 -5.19
N ALA A 58 0.91 15.36 -4.18
CA ALA A 58 -0.39 16.01 -4.35
C ALA A 58 -0.29 17.36 -5.04
N SER A 59 0.76 18.15 -4.73
CA SER A 59 0.96 19.50 -5.25
C SER A 59 1.29 19.57 -6.74
N VAL A 60 1.77 18.48 -7.34
CA VAL A 60 2.25 18.43 -8.74
C VAL A 60 1.46 17.45 -9.62
N THR A 61 0.44 16.79 -9.09
CA THR A 61 -0.43 15.84 -9.80
C THR A 61 -1.89 16.23 -9.65
N ASN A 62 -2.76 15.78 -10.58
CA ASN A 62 -4.16 16.23 -10.61
C ASN A 62 -5.18 15.09 -10.51
N ARG A 63 -4.84 13.87 -10.95
CA ARG A 63 -5.78 12.74 -11.08
C ARG A 63 -5.35 11.51 -10.34
N ILE A 64 -4.05 11.21 -10.34
CA ILE A 64 -3.51 9.99 -9.73
C ILE A 64 -3.82 9.95 -8.23
N LYS A 65 -4.31 8.82 -7.75
CA LYS A 65 -4.58 8.60 -6.33
C LYS A 65 -3.28 8.42 -5.56
N LEU A 66 -3.31 8.78 -4.28
CA LEU A 66 -2.14 8.83 -3.41
C LEU A 66 -2.28 7.76 -2.33
N GLY A 67 -1.46 6.71 -2.42
CA GLY A 67 -1.55 5.55 -1.54
C GLY A 67 -0.38 5.42 -0.55
N SER A 68 -0.67 4.98 0.66
CA SER A 68 0.36 4.49 1.60
C SER A 68 0.33 2.97 1.72
N THR A 69 1.51 2.31 1.83
CA THR A 69 1.58 0.85 1.92
C THR A 69 2.67 0.34 2.87
N SER A 70 2.43 0.47 4.17
CA SER A 70 1.27 0.92 4.89
C SER A 70 1.64 2.00 5.91
N TYR A 71 0.71 2.91 6.21
CA TYR A 71 0.81 3.88 7.30
C TYR A 71 0.64 3.17 8.63
N LEU A 72 1.62 3.29 9.54
CA LEU A 72 1.70 2.46 10.75
C LEU A 72 0.98 3.12 11.93
N LEU A 73 -0.28 2.73 12.18
CA LEU A 73 -1.11 3.35 13.21
C LEU A 73 -0.63 3.18 14.65
N PRO A 74 -0.02 2.03 15.07
CA PRO A 74 0.32 1.84 16.48
C PRO A 74 1.37 2.79 17.04
N ILE A 75 2.20 3.39 16.19
CA ILE A 75 3.26 4.31 16.60
C ILE A 75 2.82 5.80 16.59
N ARG A 76 1.52 6.06 16.38
CA ARG A 76 1.01 7.42 16.18
C ARG A 76 0.00 7.84 17.23
N ASN A 77 -0.02 9.14 17.52
CA ASN A 77 -1.18 9.76 18.15
C ASN A 77 -2.34 9.74 17.14
N PRO A 78 -3.50 9.17 17.48
CA PRO A 78 -4.60 9.01 16.51
C PRO A 78 -5.26 10.34 16.10
N ILE A 79 -5.22 11.37 16.95
CA ILE A 79 -5.76 12.70 16.63
C ILE A 79 -4.89 13.35 15.56
N LEU A 80 -3.56 13.42 15.80
CA LEU A 80 -2.62 13.95 14.80
C LEU A 80 -2.70 13.18 13.49
N ALA A 81 -2.80 11.85 13.55
CA ALA A 81 -2.95 11.03 12.35
C ALA A 81 -4.24 11.34 11.59
N ALA A 82 -5.35 11.57 12.27
CA ALA A 82 -6.61 11.96 11.65
C ALA A 82 -6.53 13.34 10.98
N GLU A 83 -5.88 14.31 11.63
CA GLU A 83 -5.63 15.64 11.08
C GLU A 83 -4.74 15.58 9.83
N GLU A 84 -3.59 14.91 9.90
CA GLU A 84 -2.64 14.77 8.79
C GLU A 84 -3.29 14.14 7.55
N VAL A 85 -4.08 13.09 7.75
CA VAL A 85 -4.81 12.43 6.66
C VAL A 85 -5.89 13.35 6.08
N ALA A 86 -6.64 14.06 6.92
CA ALA A 86 -7.65 15.00 6.46
C ALA A 86 -7.03 16.15 5.67
N VAL A 87 -5.91 16.71 6.14
CA VAL A 87 -5.17 17.75 5.42
C VAL A 87 -4.67 17.24 4.07
N LEU A 88 -4.09 16.04 4.01
CA LEU A 88 -3.66 15.45 2.75
C LEU A 88 -4.84 15.20 1.79
N ASP A 89 -5.98 14.78 2.32
CA ASP A 89 -7.18 14.54 1.52
C ASP A 89 -7.72 15.87 0.94
N GLN A 90 -7.69 16.96 1.72
CA GLN A 90 -8.02 18.31 1.24
C GLN A 90 -7.02 18.78 0.17
N LEU A 91 -5.71 18.69 0.41
CA LEU A 91 -4.66 19.10 -0.54
C LEU A 91 -4.75 18.33 -1.86
N SER A 92 -5.15 17.07 -1.81
CA SER A 92 -5.27 16.21 -2.98
C SER A 92 -6.66 16.24 -3.63
N ASN A 93 -7.61 16.98 -3.08
CA ASN A 93 -9.01 17.00 -3.52
C ASN A 93 -9.63 15.58 -3.55
N GLY A 94 -9.51 14.84 -2.44
CA GLY A 94 -10.16 13.54 -2.25
C GLY A 94 -9.46 12.38 -2.97
N ARG A 95 -8.14 12.45 -3.21
CA ARG A 95 -7.39 11.39 -3.91
C ARG A 95 -6.67 10.41 -2.99
N VAL A 96 -6.81 10.50 -1.67
CA VAL A 96 -6.13 9.62 -0.72
C VAL A 96 -6.70 8.21 -0.75
N ILE A 97 -5.82 7.20 -0.76
CA ILE A 97 -6.11 5.82 -0.36
C ILE A 97 -5.18 5.48 0.80
N LEU A 98 -5.74 5.45 2.01
CA LEU A 98 -4.97 5.20 3.21
C LEU A 98 -4.79 3.69 3.42
N GLY A 99 -3.68 3.14 2.95
CA GLY A 99 -3.27 1.79 3.31
C GLY A 99 -2.64 1.81 4.71
N ILE A 100 -3.25 1.14 5.67
CA ILE A 100 -2.83 1.12 7.07
C ILE A 100 -2.26 -0.22 7.49
N GLY A 101 -1.35 -0.20 8.45
CA GLY A 101 -0.71 -1.41 8.95
C GLY A 101 -0.36 -1.32 10.44
N ARG A 102 -0.03 -2.51 11.00
CA ARG A 102 0.38 -2.60 12.42
C ARG A 102 1.89 -2.50 12.61
N GLY A 103 2.66 -2.64 11.54
CA GLY A 103 4.10 -2.80 11.64
C GLY A 103 4.53 -4.18 12.17
N PHE A 104 5.82 -4.49 12.00
CA PHE A 104 6.39 -5.79 12.39
C PHE A 104 7.79 -5.71 13.02
N GLN A 105 8.52 -4.59 12.84
CA GLN A 105 9.89 -4.43 13.33
C GLN A 105 9.91 -4.15 14.83
N ASN A 106 10.50 -5.06 15.61
CA ASN A 106 10.56 -4.91 17.07
C ASN A 106 11.40 -3.69 17.52
N GLU A 107 12.47 -3.40 16.78
CA GLU A 107 13.35 -2.24 17.04
C GLU A 107 12.58 -0.92 16.90
N MET A 108 11.72 -0.84 15.89
CA MET A 108 10.83 0.31 15.70
C MET A 108 9.89 0.48 16.90
N PHE A 109 9.21 -0.59 17.33
CA PHE A 109 8.29 -0.52 18.47
C PHE A 109 9.00 -0.10 19.76
N LYS A 110 10.24 -0.58 19.98
CA LYS A 110 11.06 -0.16 21.14
C LYS A 110 11.40 1.31 21.07
N ALA A 111 11.84 1.80 19.89
CA ALA A 111 12.20 3.20 19.70
C ALA A 111 11.01 4.17 19.85
N PHE A 112 9.81 3.73 19.50
CA PHE A 112 8.57 4.50 19.68
C PHE A 112 7.86 4.21 21.02
N GLU A 113 8.48 3.41 21.92
CA GLU A 113 7.94 3.06 23.24
C GLU A 113 6.54 2.39 23.19
N VAL A 114 6.28 1.63 22.10
CA VAL A 114 5.01 0.92 21.89
C VAL A 114 5.15 -0.54 22.27
N PRO A 115 4.37 -1.06 23.25
CA PRO A 115 4.38 -2.46 23.60
C PRO A 115 3.91 -3.34 22.41
N THR A 116 4.78 -4.23 21.93
CA THR A 116 4.46 -5.10 20.79
C THR A 116 3.29 -6.04 21.04
N SER A 117 3.05 -6.44 22.31
CA SER A 117 1.90 -7.24 22.74
C SER A 117 0.57 -6.49 22.55
N GLU A 118 0.56 -5.18 22.64
CA GLU A 118 -0.65 -4.34 22.56
C GLU A 118 -0.90 -3.76 21.16
N LYS A 119 0.02 -3.92 20.24
CA LYS A 119 -0.06 -3.29 18.90
C LYS A 119 -1.39 -3.50 18.17
N ARG A 120 -2.07 -4.61 18.40
CA ARG A 120 -3.39 -4.92 17.81
C ARG A 120 -4.51 -4.10 18.43
N LYS A 121 -4.49 -3.98 19.77
CA LYS A 121 -5.44 -3.18 20.54
C LYS A 121 -5.27 -1.69 20.22
N ILE A 122 -4.01 -1.22 20.19
CA ILE A 122 -3.67 0.16 19.84
C ILE A 122 -4.10 0.48 18.41
N PHE A 123 -3.81 -0.40 17.44
CA PHE A 123 -4.25 -0.25 16.06
C PHE A 123 -5.76 -0.05 15.95
N LYS A 124 -6.55 -0.94 16.60
CA LYS A 124 -8.01 -0.84 16.57
C LYS A 124 -8.50 0.45 17.21
N LYS A 125 -8.01 0.77 18.42
CA LYS A 125 -8.38 2.00 19.14
C LYS A 125 -8.09 3.24 18.30
N ASN A 126 -6.91 3.31 17.68
CA ASN A 126 -6.51 4.45 16.88
C ASN A 126 -7.37 4.58 15.62
N LEU A 127 -7.64 3.45 14.93
CA LEU A 127 -8.49 3.45 13.75
C LEU A 127 -9.93 3.87 14.06
N ASP A 128 -10.53 3.33 15.13
CA ASP A 128 -11.89 3.66 15.54
C ASP A 128 -12.01 5.17 15.82
N LEU A 129 -11.04 5.75 16.56
CA LEU A 129 -11.03 7.19 16.83
C LEU A 129 -10.91 8.01 15.55
N MET A 130 -10.01 7.64 14.64
CA MET A 130 -9.82 8.35 13.37
C MET A 130 -11.11 8.33 12.53
N ILE A 131 -11.76 7.17 12.41
CA ILE A 131 -13.01 7.02 11.64
C ILE A 131 -14.12 7.87 12.27
N SER A 132 -14.29 7.83 13.60
CA SER A 132 -15.27 8.63 14.34
C SER A 132 -15.03 10.13 14.12
N ALA A 133 -13.78 10.57 14.27
CA ALA A 133 -13.41 11.98 14.05
C ALA A 133 -13.68 12.45 12.62
N TRP A 134 -13.39 11.65 11.60
CA TRP A 134 -13.66 11.99 10.19
C TRP A 134 -15.16 12.04 9.85
N ARG A 135 -15.98 11.30 10.59
CA ARG A 135 -17.45 11.40 10.51
C ARG A 135 -17.99 12.66 11.17
N GLY A 136 -17.16 13.44 11.84
CA GLY A 136 -17.55 14.66 12.56
C GLY A 136 -18.07 14.40 13.97
N GLU A 137 -17.81 13.22 14.54
CA GLU A 137 -18.13 12.92 15.93
C GLU A 137 -17.11 13.59 16.86
N PRO A 138 -17.49 14.00 18.09
CA PRO A 138 -16.57 14.62 19.04
C PRO A 138 -15.40 13.71 19.43
N ILE A 139 -14.19 14.23 19.34
CA ILE A 139 -12.97 13.56 19.80
C ILE A 139 -12.94 13.48 21.35
N SER A 140 -13.40 14.57 21.98
CA SER A 140 -13.50 14.70 23.42
C SER A 140 -14.48 15.82 23.78
N LYS A 141 -14.79 15.90 25.08
CA LYS A 141 -15.56 17.03 25.65
C LYS A 141 -14.72 17.64 26.77
N ILE A 142 -14.49 18.93 26.70
CA ILE A 142 -13.78 19.71 27.73
C ILE A 142 -14.81 20.69 28.30
N GLU A 143 -15.10 20.52 29.59
CA GLU A 143 -16.24 21.18 30.23
C GLU A 143 -17.54 20.86 29.46
N ASP A 144 -18.25 21.86 28.92
CA ASP A 144 -19.44 21.65 28.10
C ASP A 144 -19.20 21.81 26.58
N LYS A 145 -17.93 22.00 26.17
CA LYS A 145 -17.55 22.21 24.78
C LYS A 145 -17.09 20.91 24.13
N GLU A 146 -17.72 20.52 23.04
CA GLU A 146 -17.26 19.42 22.18
C GLU A 146 -16.03 19.83 21.37
N ILE A 147 -15.05 18.96 21.32
CA ILE A 147 -13.83 19.13 20.49
C ILE A 147 -14.01 18.27 19.24
N LEU A 148 -14.07 18.92 18.09
CA LEU A 148 -14.25 18.30 16.78
C LEU A 148 -12.97 18.36 15.95
N LEU A 149 -12.78 17.39 15.05
CA LEU A 149 -11.69 17.43 14.08
C LEU A 149 -11.91 18.56 13.06
N SER A 150 -10.85 19.30 12.73
CA SER A 150 -10.86 20.30 11.66
C SER A 150 -9.46 20.41 11.02
N PRO A 151 -9.34 20.36 9.66
CA PRO A 151 -10.45 20.16 8.71
C PRO A 151 -10.99 18.73 8.71
N LEU A 152 -12.21 18.54 8.19
CA LEU A 152 -12.70 17.22 7.83
C LEU A 152 -12.15 16.83 6.44
N PRO A 153 -12.01 15.52 6.12
CA PRO A 153 -11.63 15.09 4.78
C PRO A 153 -12.70 15.44 3.73
N VAL A 154 -12.27 15.56 2.47
CA VAL A 154 -13.15 15.74 1.30
C VAL A 154 -13.98 14.49 1.07
N GLN A 155 -13.34 13.32 1.12
CA GLN A 155 -14.01 12.03 0.95
C GLN A 155 -15.01 11.76 2.08
N LYS A 156 -16.18 11.22 1.73
CA LYS A 156 -17.25 10.89 2.69
C LYS A 156 -17.59 9.41 2.61
N PRO A 157 -17.89 8.75 3.73
CA PRO A 157 -17.90 9.26 5.12
C PRO A 157 -16.50 9.50 5.70
N PHE A 158 -15.45 8.98 5.08
CA PHE A 158 -14.03 9.13 5.41
C PHE A 158 -13.16 8.73 4.21
N PRO A 159 -11.84 9.01 4.19
CA PRO A 159 -10.96 8.59 3.11
C PRO A 159 -10.96 7.08 2.90
N THR A 160 -10.78 6.64 1.66
CA THR A 160 -10.68 5.21 1.35
C THR A 160 -9.58 4.56 2.19
N ILE A 161 -9.91 3.48 2.93
CA ILE A 161 -8.98 2.76 3.81
C ILE A 161 -8.80 1.33 3.29
N TRP A 162 -7.53 0.86 3.22
CA TRP A 162 -7.18 -0.53 3.01
C TRP A 162 -6.28 -1.04 4.13
N ILE A 163 -6.42 -2.30 4.54
CA ILE A 163 -5.67 -2.86 5.66
C ILE A 163 -4.60 -3.83 5.17
N ALA A 164 -3.32 -3.48 5.38
CA ALA A 164 -2.23 -4.43 5.25
C ALA A 164 -2.29 -5.42 6.42
N ALA A 165 -2.65 -6.66 6.10
CA ALA A 165 -2.80 -7.73 7.08
C ALA A 165 -1.84 -8.88 6.76
N PHE A 166 -1.25 -9.49 7.79
CA PHE A 166 -0.41 -10.67 7.67
C PHE A 166 -0.72 -11.65 8.79
N GLY A 167 -1.06 -12.86 8.41
CA GLY A 167 -1.45 -13.95 9.31
C GLY A 167 -2.91 -13.90 9.80
N PRO A 168 -3.43 -15.02 10.32
CA PRO A 168 -4.87 -15.26 10.53
C PRO A 168 -5.57 -14.21 11.38
N LEU A 169 -4.94 -13.79 12.48
CA LEU A 169 -5.53 -12.79 13.39
C LEU A 169 -5.61 -11.38 12.78
N ALA A 170 -4.76 -11.08 11.79
CA ALA A 170 -4.81 -9.81 11.09
C ALA A 170 -5.90 -9.81 10.02
N LEU A 171 -5.99 -10.90 9.28
CA LEU A 171 -7.03 -11.12 8.27
C LEU A 171 -8.42 -11.11 8.89
N LYS A 172 -8.59 -11.83 10.03
CA LYS A 172 -9.83 -11.77 10.82
C LYS A 172 -10.18 -10.34 11.24
N GLN A 173 -9.19 -9.56 11.71
CA GLN A 173 -9.43 -8.16 12.09
C GLN A 173 -9.85 -7.30 10.90
N ALA A 174 -9.19 -7.46 9.75
CA ALA A 174 -9.54 -6.73 8.53
C ALA A 174 -10.96 -7.07 8.06
N GLY A 175 -11.32 -8.37 8.03
CA GLY A 175 -12.65 -8.84 7.68
C GLY A 175 -13.73 -8.31 8.62
N ASN A 176 -13.53 -8.38 9.95
CA ASN A 176 -14.48 -7.87 10.93
C ASN A 176 -14.66 -6.33 10.86
N LEU A 177 -13.73 -5.61 10.31
CA LEU A 177 -13.83 -4.16 10.09
C LEU A 177 -14.50 -3.82 8.74
N GLY A 178 -14.82 -4.81 7.91
CA GLY A 178 -15.40 -4.60 6.58
C GLY A 178 -14.49 -3.84 5.62
N LEU A 179 -13.18 -3.78 5.89
CA LEU A 179 -12.23 -2.99 5.10
C LEU A 179 -11.41 -3.88 4.16
N PRO A 180 -11.11 -3.42 2.92
CA PRO A 180 -10.34 -4.18 1.95
C PRO A 180 -8.97 -4.65 2.48
N TYR A 181 -8.67 -5.91 2.23
CA TYR A 181 -7.37 -6.50 2.53
C TYR A 181 -6.35 -6.11 1.46
N LEU A 182 -5.35 -5.31 1.84
CA LEU A 182 -4.21 -4.96 0.99
C LEU A 182 -3.16 -6.08 1.10
N ALA A 183 -3.12 -6.95 0.10
CA ALA A 183 -2.24 -8.08 0.07
C ALA A 183 -0.78 -7.68 -0.23
N SER A 184 0.15 -8.35 0.46
CA SER A 184 1.57 -8.05 0.43
C SER A 184 2.28 -8.59 -0.82
N PRO A 185 3.34 -7.92 -1.32
CA PRO A 185 4.15 -8.43 -2.44
C PRO A 185 4.98 -9.66 -2.09
N VAL A 186 5.06 -10.05 -0.82
CA VAL A 186 5.85 -11.21 -0.36
C VAL A 186 5.03 -12.50 -0.27
N GLU A 187 3.72 -12.44 -0.43
CA GLU A 187 2.87 -13.63 -0.39
C GLU A 187 2.98 -14.41 -1.69
N THR A 188 3.15 -15.74 -1.58
CA THR A 188 3.04 -16.61 -2.76
C THR A 188 1.59 -16.68 -3.24
N PHE A 189 1.36 -17.14 -4.47
CA PHE A 189 0.00 -17.32 -4.99
C PHE A 189 -0.87 -18.21 -4.07
N ASN A 190 -0.30 -19.31 -3.57
CA ASN A 190 -1.02 -20.23 -2.69
C ASN A 190 -1.31 -19.59 -1.32
N SER A 191 -0.32 -18.95 -0.70
CA SER A 191 -0.52 -18.22 0.56
C SER A 191 -1.58 -17.12 0.41
N LEU A 192 -1.59 -16.41 -0.72
CA LEU A 192 -2.59 -15.40 -1.01
C LEU A 192 -4.00 -16.00 -1.11
N LYS A 193 -4.15 -17.16 -1.78
CA LYS A 193 -5.42 -17.88 -1.88
C LYS A 193 -5.97 -18.29 -0.52
N GLU A 194 -5.10 -18.80 0.36
CA GLU A 194 -5.46 -19.16 1.74
C GLU A 194 -5.84 -17.92 2.56
N ASN A 195 -5.03 -16.86 2.47
CA ASN A 195 -5.27 -15.61 3.19
C ASN A 195 -6.57 -14.91 2.76
N LEU A 196 -6.87 -14.90 1.46
CA LEU A 196 -8.14 -14.38 0.95
C LEU A 196 -9.33 -15.20 1.42
N SER A 197 -9.19 -16.53 1.45
CA SER A 197 -10.21 -17.42 2.01
C SER A 197 -10.47 -17.11 3.48
N GLU A 198 -9.42 -16.97 4.28
CA GLU A 198 -9.54 -16.64 5.71
C GLU A 198 -10.14 -15.24 5.93
N TYR A 199 -9.69 -14.24 5.17
CA TYR A 199 -10.27 -12.89 5.22
C TYR A 199 -11.77 -12.90 4.90
N ARG A 200 -12.18 -13.59 3.82
CA ARG A 200 -13.58 -13.66 3.37
C ARG A 200 -14.51 -14.36 4.38
N LYS A 201 -14.02 -15.34 5.15
CA LYS A 201 -14.81 -15.98 6.25
C LYS A 201 -15.24 -14.98 7.32
N HIS A 202 -14.51 -13.91 7.50
CA HIS A 202 -14.73 -12.91 8.55
C HIS A 202 -15.23 -11.57 8.00
N LEU A 203 -15.42 -11.48 6.67
CA LEU A 203 -15.83 -10.23 6.04
C LEU A 203 -17.25 -9.84 6.43
N VAL A 204 -17.36 -8.72 7.13
CA VAL A 204 -18.62 -8.06 7.42
C VAL A 204 -18.94 -7.12 6.27
N ILE A 205 -20.02 -7.40 5.54
CA ILE A 205 -20.53 -6.54 4.47
C ILE A 205 -21.67 -5.73 5.07
N GLU A 206 -21.43 -4.46 5.30
CA GLU A 206 -22.51 -3.49 5.60
C GLU A 206 -23.09 -2.97 4.29
N ASP A 207 -24.38 -2.58 4.27
CA ASP A 207 -25.08 -2.08 3.06
C ASP A 207 -24.41 -0.87 2.38
N ASN A 208 -23.53 -0.17 3.11
CA ASN A 208 -22.67 0.90 2.62
C ASN A 208 -21.22 0.44 2.39
N ALA A 209 -21.03 -0.83 2.05
CA ALA A 209 -19.72 -1.45 1.95
C ALA A 209 -18.74 -0.63 1.14
N LEU A 210 -17.76 -0.09 1.84
CA LEU A 210 -16.57 0.50 1.26
C LEU A 210 -15.81 -0.59 0.51
N SER A 211 -16.19 -0.79 -0.74
CA SER A 211 -15.48 -1.61 -1.72
C SER A 211 -15.17 -3.07 -1.34
N THR A 212 -15.74 -4.00 -2.05
CA THR A 212 -15.36 -5.44 -2.08
C THR A 212 -14.01 -5.67 -2.78
N LYS A 213 -13.20 -4.62 -2.99
CA LYS A 213 -11.93 -4.69 -3.71
C LYS A 213 -10.89 -5.51 -2.97
N THR A 214 -10.12 -6.28 -3.73
CA THR A 214 -8.98 -7.02 -3.21
C THR A 214 -7.71 -6.49 -3.86
N PRO A 215 -7.09 -5.42 -3.30
CA PRO A 215 -5.87 -4.88 -3.84
C PRO A 215 -4.68 -5.80 -3.52
N LEU A 216 -3.83 -6.00 -4.50
CA LEU A 216 -2.62 -6.81 -4.40
C LEU A 216 -1.40 -5.99 -4.83
N MET A 217 -0.40 -5.89 -3.97
CA MET A 217 0.93 -5.44 -4.40
C MET A 217 1.71 -6.63 -4.98
N ARG A 218 2.33 -6.43 -6.14
CA ARG A 218 3.11 -7.49 -6.80
C ARG A 218 4.31 -6.91 -7.55
N THR A 219 5.43 -7.63 -7.53
CA THR A 219 6.52 -7.35 -8.47
C THR A 219 6.09 -7.85 -9.85
N ILE A 220 5.98 -6.92 -10.81
CA ILE A 220 5.60 -7.21 -12.20
C ILE A 220 6.68 -6.61 -13.09
N PHE A 221 7.24 -7.41 -14.00
CA PHE A 221 8.23 -6.93 -14.96
C PHE A 221 8.03 -7.59 -16.32
N ILE A 222 7.95 -6.77 -17.36
CA ILE A 222 7.67 -7.20 -18.74
C ILE A 222 8.89 -6.92 -19.60
N SER A 223 9.40 -7.95 -20.26
CA SER A 223 10.39 -7.81 -21.31
C SER A 223 10.35 -9.01 -22.24
N GLU A 224 10.46 -8.77 -23.55
CA GLU A 224 10.62 -9.86 -24.52
C GLU A 224 12.05 -10.41 -24.53
N ASN A 225 12.99 -9.71 -23.91
CA ASN A 225 14.37 -10.17 -23.77
C ASN A 225 14.50 -11.12 -22.57
N LYS A 226 14.71 -12.40 -22.85
CA LYS A 226 14.89 -13.45 -21.83
C LYS A 226 16.07 -13.18 -20.89
N GLU A 227 17.16 -12.58 -21.40
CA GLU A 227 18.33 -12.26 -20.57
C GLU A 227 17.99 -11.20 -19.53
N THR A 228 17.24 -10.15 -19.91
CA THR A 228 16.74 -9.12 -19.00
C THR A 228 15.82 -9.74 -17.95
N CYS A 229 14.89 -10.60 -18.34
CA CYS A 229 14.02 -11.31 -17.38
C CYS A 229 14.85 -12.15 -16.38
N ASN A 230 15.87 -12.85 -16.86
CA ASN A 230 16.75 -13.64 -15.99
C ASN A 230 17.55 -12.76 -15.02
N LYS A 231 18.04 -11.61 -15.46
CA LYS A 231 18.70 -10.61 -14.57
C LYS A 231 17.75 -10.12 -13.48
N VAL A 232 16.50 -9.82 -13.83
CA VAL A 232 15.45 -9.43 -12.88
C VAL A 232 15.20 -10.55 -11.86
N LYS A 233 14.96 -11.78 -12.31
CA LYS A 233 14.74 -12.94 -11.43
C LYS A 233 15.94 -13.18 -10.50
N ALA A 234 17.16 -13.09 -11.00
CA ALA A 234 18.37 -13.22 -10.19
C ALA A 234 18.52 -12.08 -9.16
N SER A 235 18.11 -10.86 -9.48
CA SER A 235 18.09 -9.75 -8.53
C SER A 235 17.07 -9.99 -7.41
N LEU A 236 15.88 -10.46 -7.75
CA LEU A 236 14.81 -10.79 -6.80
C LEU A 236 15.19 -11.97 -5.89
N THR A 237 15.90 -12.97 -6.39
CA THR A 237 16.42 -14.08 -5.58
C THR A 237 17.35 -13.58 -4.48
N LYS A 238 18.25 -12.64 -4.80
CA LYS A 238 19.17 -12.03 -3.80
C LYS A 238 18.45 -11.17 -2.76
N GLU A 239 17.29 -10.60 -3.10
CA GLU A 239 16.45 -9.85 -2.18
C GLU A 239 15.59 -10.77 -1.30
N ASN A 240 15.40 -12.02 -1.73
CA ASN A 240 14.44 -12.96 -1.16
C ASN A 240 14.76 -13.44 0.27
N ALA A 241 15.91 -13.12 0.83
CA ALA A 241 16.26 -13.39 2.23
C ALA A 241 15.38 -12.61 3.25
N SER A 242 14.09 -12.38 2.94
CA SER A 242 13.19 -11.67 3.83
C SER A 242 12.59 -12.63 4.86
N ARG A 243 12.45 -12.14 6.10
CA ARG A 243 11.89 -12.84 7.28
C ARG A 243 10.46 -13.42 7.09
N PHE A 244 9.83 -13.16 5.97
CA PHE A 244 8.43 -13.51 5.71
C PHE A 244 8.24 -14.74 4.82
N ARG A 245 9.34 -15.31 4.32
CA ARG A 245 9.31 -16.52 3.51
C ARG A 245 10.05 -17.62 4.26
N THR A 246 9.30 -18.57 4.75
CA THR A 246 9.80 -19.71 5.54
C THR A 246 10.39 -20.83 4.70
N GLU A 247 10.25 -20.76 3.38
CA GLU A 247 10.73 -21.77 2.42
C GLU A 247 11.37 -21.11 1.20
N GLU A 248 12.12 -21.85 0.42
CA GLU A 248 12.68 -21.47 -0.88
C GLU A 248 11.55 -21.35 -1.93
N ALA A 249 10.66 -20.40 -1.74
CA ALA A 249 9.60 -20.14 -2.70
C ALA A 249 10.20 -19.68 -4.04
N SER A 250 9.85 -20.36 -5.13
CA SER A 250 10.29 -19.94 -6.46
C SER A 250 9.86 -18.51 -6.74
N ILE A 251 10.67 -17.76 -7.49
CA ILE A 251 10.34 -16.37 -7.86
C ILE A 251 8.97 -16.30 -8.53
N ASP A 252 8.65 -17.24 -9.40
CA ASP A 252 7.39 -17.25 -10.16
C ASP A 252 6.15 -17.48 -9.27
N SER A 253 6.31 -17.88 -8.00
CA SER A 253 5.20 -18.00 -7.06
C SER A 253 4.74 -16.66 -6.47
N TRP A 254 5.58 -15.61 -6.53
CA TRP A 254 5.30 -14.31 -5.90
C TRP A 254 5.68 -13.09 -6.74
N ALA A 255 6.34 -13.26 -7.88
CA ALA A 255 6.65 -12.20 -8.84
C ALA A 255 6.24 -12.66 -10.23
N ILE A 256 5.82 -11.73 -11.07
CA ILE A 256 5.38 -11.97 -12.44
C ILE A 256 6.41 -11.32 -13.36
N VAL A 257 7.33 -12.11 -13.93
CA VAL A 257 8.46 -11.63 -14.72
C VAL A 257 8.56 -12.43 -16.01
N GLY A 258 8.33 -11.81 -17.16
CA GLY A 258 8.37 -12.51 -18.45
C GLY A 258 7.93 -11.67 -19.64
N SER A 259 7.60 -12.35 -20.75
CA SER A 259 7.06 -11.72 -21.94
C SER A 259 5.67 -11.11 -21.69
N LYS A 260 5.25 -10.24 -22.59
CA LYS A 260 3.92 -9.60 -22.54
C LYS A 260 2.78 -10.62 -22.42
N SER A 261 2.82 -11.70 -23.20
CA SER A 261 1.80 -12.76 -23.15
C SER A 261 1.80 -13.49 -21.81
N TYR A 262 2.97 -13.91 -21.33
CA TYR A 262 3.09 -14.57 -20.02
C TYR A 262 2.56 -13.71 -18.87
N VAL A 263 2.93 -12.42 -18.84
CA VAL A 263 2.46 -11.52 -17.78
C VAL A 263 0.95 -11.33 -17.84
N LEU A 264 0.38 -11.20 -19.03
CA LEU A 264 -1.07 -11.08 -19.20
C LEU A 264 -1.81 -12.33 -18.69
N ASP A 265 -1.32 -13.54 -19.05
CA ASP A 265 -1.90 -14.80 -18.62
C ASP A 265 -1.84 -14.94 -17.08
N GLU A 266 -0.69 -14.62 -16.47
CA GLU A 266 -0.55 -14.67 -15.00
C GLU A 266 -1.47 -13.65 -14.32
N LEU A 267 -1.58 -12.40 -14.82
CA LEU A 267 -2.49 -11.41 -14.23
C LEU A 267 -3.94 -11.84 -14.33
N ASN A 268 -4.36 -12.40 -15.47
CA ASN A 268 -5.71 -12.94 -15.63
C ASN A 268 -5.98 -14.08 -14.64
N LYS A 269 -5.01 -14.97 -14.40
CA LYS A 269 -5.12 -16.01 -13.38
C LYS A 269 -5.40 -15.46 -11.99
N TYR A 270 -4.71 -14.37 -11.58
CA TYR A 270 -4.99 -13.70 -10.30
C TYR A 270 -6.41 -13.09 -10.28
N VAL A 271 -6.89 -12.54 -11.39
CA VAL A 271 -8.26 -12.04 -11.51
C VAL A 271 -9.26 -13.17 -11.39
N ASP A 272 -9.11 -14.23 -12.19
CA ASP A 272 -10.10 -15.31 -12.32
C ASP A 272 -10.15 -16.19 -11.07
N GLU A 273 -8.98 -16.57 -10.51
CA GLU A 273 -8.95 -17.48 -9.36
C GLU A 273 -9.10 -16.77 -8.01
N LEU A 274 -8.65 -15.53 -7.88
CA LEU A 274 -8.59 -14.85 -6.59
C LEU A 274 -9.52 -13.62 -6.50
N GLY A 275 -10.04 -13.16 -7.63
CA GLY A 275 -10.88 -11.96 -7.70
C GLY A 275 -10.10 -10.66 -7.46
N ILE A 276 -8.81 -10.65 -7.82
CA ILE A 276 -7.99 -9.43 -7.73
C ILE A 276 -8.45 -8.44 -8.81
N ASP A 277 -8.83 -7.26 -8.42
CA ASP A 277 -9.29 -6.20 -9.33
C ASP A 277 -8.42 -4.94 -9.33
N TYR A 278 -7.43 -4.91 -8.43
CA TYR A 278 -6.51 -3.79 -8.27
C TYR A 278 -5.07 -4.29 -8.04
N PHE A 279 -4.18 -4.06 -8.99
CA PHE A 279 -2.77 -4.39 -8.83
C PHE A 279 -1.95 -3.14 -8.53
N ILE A 280 -1.02 -3.26 -7.58
CA ILE A 280 -0.01 -2.25 -7.30
C ILE A 280 1.34 -2.83 -7.73
N ALA A 281 1.83 -2.39 -8.89
CA ALA A 281 3.12 -2.83 -9.39
C ALA A 281 4.25 -2.24 -8.52
N ARG A 282 5.17 -3.09 -8.10
CA ARG A 282 6.35 -2.64 -7.37
C ARG A 282 7.28 -1.90 -8.33
N GLY A 283 7.51 -0.61 -8.10
CA GLY A 283 8.29 0.25 -8.96
C GLY A 283 9.79 -0.03 -8.90
N ARG A 284 10.32 -0.38 -7.70
CA ARG A 284 11.75 -0.59 -7.53
C ARG A 284 12.13 -2.07 -7.49
N ILE A 285 12.95 -2.49 -8.43
CA ILE A 285 13.63 -3.78 -8.45
C ILE A 285 15.15 -3.50 -8.30
N PRO A 286 15.82 -3.98 -7.25
CA PRO A 286 17.23 -3.69 -7.04
C PRO A 286 18.09 -4.12 -8.24
N ARG A 287 19.11 -3.34 -8.59
CA ARG A 287 20.07 -3.59 -9.67
C ARG A 287 19.48 -3.61 -11.09
N ILE A 288 18.25 -3.19 -11.26
CA ILE A 288 17.61 -2.93 -12.54
C ILE A 288 17.53 -1.42 -12.72
N SER A 289 17.82 -0.92 -13.92
CA SER A 289 17.78 0.53 -14.20
C SER A 289 16.36 1.08 -14.05
N ASP A 290 16.25 2.36 -13.71
CA ASP A 290 14.93 3.01 -13.58
C ASP A 290 14.24 3.03 -14.95
N GLU A 291 15.01 3.21 -16.04
CA GLU A 291 14.54 3.22 -17.42
C GLU A 291 13.88 1.88 -17.79
N ASP A 292 14.57 0.75 -17.54
CA ASP A 292 14.02 -0.58 -17.82
C ASP A 292 12.73 -0.85 -17.02
N GLN A 293 12.67 -0.36 -15.77
CA GLN A 293 11.50 -0.52 -14.92
C GLN A 293 10.33 0.34 -15.42
N ILE A 294 10.58 1.59 -15.81
CA ILE A 294 9.55 2.49 -16.34
C ILE A 294 9.03 1.96 -17.69
N GLU A 295 9.92 1.49 -18.59
CA GLU A 295 9.53 0.88 -19.86
C GLU A 295 8.63 -0.35 -19.64
N SER A 296 9.02 -1.25 -18.73
CA SER A 296 8.20 -2.40 -18.35
C SER A 296 6.80 -1.99 -17.86
N HIS A 297 6.72 -0.94 -17.03
CA HIS A 297 5.46 -0.44 -16.50
C HIS A 297 4.63 0.31 -17.54
N GLU A 298 5.25 0.97 -18.52
CA GLU A 298 4.55 1.52 -19.67
C GLU A 298 3.87 0.42 -20.51
N ILE A 299 4.58 -0.69 -20.74
CA ILE A 299 4.01 -1.87 -21.40
C ILE A 299 2.84 -2.42 -20.58
N LEU A 300 3.00 -2.51 -19.25
CA LEU A 300 1.96 -3.00 -18.34
C LEU A 300 0.67 -2.18 -18.46
N VAL A 301 0.77 -0.85 -18.45
CA VAL A 301 -0.42 0.01 -18.57
C VAL A 301 -1.10 -0.18 -19.93
N LYS A 302 -0.32 -0.26 -21.02
CA LYS A 302 -0.85 -0.49 -22.38
C LYS A 302 -1.56 -1.84 -22.56
N LEU A 303 -1.35 -2.82 -21.67
CA LEU A 303 -2.08 -4.08 -21.67
C LEU A 303 -3.56 -3.93 -21.25
N PHE A 304 -3.87 -2.87 -20.50
CA PHE A 304 -5.19 -2.68 -19.87
C PHE A 304 -5.84 -1.33 -20.22
N SER A 305 -5.26 -0.60 -21.20
CA SER A 305 -5.78 0.66 -21.74
C SER A 305 -6.86 0.46 -22.80
#